data_a0fc12cc19d9101f7a1f87ae977ab119
#
_entry.id   a0fc12cc19d9101f7a1f87ae977ab119
#
_cell.length_a   1.000
_cell.length_b   1.000
_cell.length_c   1.000
_cell.angle_alpha   90.00
_cell.angle_beta   90.00
_cell.angle_gamma   90.00
#
_symmetry.space_group_name_H-M   'P 1'
#
loop_
_entity.id
_entity.type
_entity.pdbx_description
1 polymer ?
#
loop_
_entity_poly.entity_id
_entity_poly.type
_entity_poly.pdbx_seq_one_letter_code
_entity_poly.pdbx_strand_id
1 'polypeptide(L)'
;MTKAELVEEVSRVSDLTKKHSEVIVDTVFKSIIDALHRGEKIELRGFGSFRLRKREPRKGRNPKTGDKVDVPPKKVPYFKPGKELKELINREPSSTPTAPAGDTSAPPDSLPI
;
A
#
# COMPACT_ATOMS: atom_id res chain seq x y z
N MET A 1 -11.37 0.06 5.67
CA MET A 1 -11.90 -1.01 4.79
C MET A 1 -11.28 -2.34 5.14
N THR A 2 -12.11 -3.35 5.26
CA THR A 2 -11.62 -4.71 5.55
C THR A 2 -11.63 -5.53 4.27
N LYS A 3 -11.02 -6.72 4.33
CA LYS A 3 -11.06 -7.62 3.18
C LYS A 3 -12.51 -7.98 2.82
N ALA A 4 -13.35 -8.18 3.82
CA ALA A 4 -14.76 -8.51 3.58
C ALA A 4 -15.47 -7.39 2.83
N GLU A 5 -15.18 -6.15 3.19
CA GLU A 5 -15.77 -5.01 2.50
C GLU A 5 -15.26 -4.90 1.06
N LEU A 6 -13.99 -5.21 0.86
CA LEU A 6 -13.42 -5.20 -0.47
C LEU A 6 -14.06 -6.29 -1.33
N VAL A 7 -14.28 -7.47 -0.76
CA VAL A 7 -14.95 -8.57 -1.47
C VAL A 7 -16.37 -8.15 -1.88
N GLU A 8 -17.08 -7.49 -0.97
CA GLU A 8 -18.42 -7.00 -1.29
C GLU A 8 -18.39 -6.03 -2.45
N GLU A 9 -17.43 -5.12 -2.45
CA GLU A 9 -17.32 -4.14 -3.51
C GLU A 9 -17.02 -4.79 -4.86
N VAL A 10 -16.12 -5.78 -4.86
CA VAL A 10 -15.80 -6.52 -6.07
C VAL A 10 -17.03 -7.27 -6.58
N SER A 11 -17.78 -7.87 -5.66
CA SER A 11 -18.99 -8.61 -6.00
C SER A 11 -20.02 -7.68 -6.64
N ARG A 12 -20.18 -6.50 -6.08
CA ARG A 12 -21.15 -5.53 -6.57
C ARG A 12 -20.80 -5.04 -7.96
N VAL A 13 -19.53 -4.79 -8.20
CA VAL A 13 -19.09 -4.22 -9.48
C VAL A 13 -19.02 -5.28 -10.59
N SER A 14 -18.61 -6.49 -10.22
CA SER A 14 -18.38 -7.54 -11.21
C SER A 14 -19.59 -8.43 -11.48
N ASP A 15 -20.63 -8.28 -10.67
CA ASP A 15 -21.82 -9.12 -10.79
C ASP A 15 -21.53 -10.60 -10.49
N LEU A 16 -20.50 -10.85 -9.71
CA LEU A 16 -20.15 -12.21 -9.31
C LEU A 16 -20.66 -12.47 -7.89
N THR A 17 -20.73 -13.74 -7.53
CA THR A 17 -21.10 -14.10 -6.17
C THR A 17 -19.99 -13.67 -5.21
N LYS A 18 -20.35 -13.55 -3.94
CA LYS A 18 -19.35 -13.21 -2.92
C LYS A 18 -18.23 -14.24 -2.86
N LYS A 19 -18.59 -15.51 -3.03
CA LYS A 19 -17.60 -16.58 -3.01
C LYS A 19 -16.57 -16.43 -4.13
N HIS A 20 -17.04 -16.18 -5.35
CA HIS A 20 -16.13 -15.97 -6.47
C HIS A 20 -15.31 -14.69 -6.29
N SER A 21 -15.93 -13.66 -5.78
CA SER A 21 -15.23 -12.40 -5.52
C SER A 21 -14.16 -12.56 -4.47
N GLU A 22 -14.41 -13.38 -3.46
CA GLU A 22 -13.40 -13.66 -2.44
C GLU A 22 -12.20 -14.37 -3.04
N VAL A 23 -12.44 -15.34 -3.92
CA VAL A 23 -11.35 -16.03 -4.61
C VAL A 23 -10.51 -15.04 -5.42
N ILE A 24 -11.16 -14.12 -6.10
CA ILE A 24 -10.45 -13.11 -6.90
C ILE A 24 -9.59 -12.21 -6.01
N VAL A 25 -10.15 -11.70 -4.94
CA VAL A 25 -9.42 -10.83 -4.02
C VAL A 25 -8.25 -11.58 -3.40
N ASP A 26 -8.49 -12.80 -2.93
CA ASP A 26 -7.43 -13.61 -2.33
C ASP A 26 -6.33 -13.91 -3.36
N THR A 27 -6.69 -14.17 -4.60
CA THR A 27 -5.72 -14.45 -5.65
C THR A 27 -4.82 -13.25 -5.91
N VAL A 28 -5.41 -12.04 -5.92
CA VAL A 28 -4.63 -10.83 -6.13
C VAL A 28 -3.59 -10.68 -5.02
N PHE A 29 -4.02 -10.78 -3.78
CA PHE A 29 -3.09 -10.61 -2.66
C PHE A 29 -2.06 -11.73 -2.59
N LYS A 30 -2.48 -12.95 -2.87
CA LYS A 30 -1.55 -14.08 -2.88
C LYS A 30 -0.50 -13.90 -3.95
N SER A 31 -0.89 -13.40 -5.11
CA SER A 31 0.06 -13.14 -6.20
C SER A 31 1.10 -12.10 -5.79
N ILE A 32 0.67 -11.08 -5.09
CA ILE A 32 1.57 -10.06 -4.58
C ILE A 32 2.55 -10.66 -3.56
N ILE A 33 2.02 -11.44 -2.64
CA ILE A 33 2.85 -12.10 -1.62
C ILE A 33 3.86 -13.02 -2.25
N ASP A 34 3.43 -13.85 -3.21
CA ASP A 34 4.32 -14.80 -3.87
C ASP A 34 5.42 -14.10 -4.64
N ALA A 35 5.08 -13.01 -5.33
CA ALA A 35 6.08 -12.24 -6.06
C ALA A 35 7.10 -11.61 -5.12
N LEU A 36 6.64 -11.05 -4.01
CA LEU A 36 7.55 -10.48 -3.01
C LEU A 36 8.43 -11.56 -2.39
N HIS A 37 7.87 -12.75 -2.18
CA HIS A 37 8.64 -13.85 -1.64
C HIS A 37 9.78 -14.25 -2.57
N ARG A 38 9.57 -14.15 -3.87
CA ARG A 38 10.61 -14.43 -4.85
C ARG A 38 11.59 -13.26 -5.03
N GLY A 39 11.36 -12.17 -4.33
CA GLY A 39 12.21 -10.99 -4.44
C GLY A 39 11.89 -10.11 -5.63
N GLU A 40 10.73 -10.31 -6.24
CA GLU A 40 10.34 -9.52 -7.39
C GLU A 40 9.66 -8.23 -6.97
N LYS A 41 9.79 -7.23 -7.82
CA LYS A 41 9.10 -5.97 -7.64
C LYS A 41 7.78 -6.03 -8.40
N ILE A 42 6.72 -5.56 -7.78
CA ILE A 42 5.43 -5.51 -8.43
C ILE A 42 5.11 -4.06 -8.75
N GLU A 43 4.93 -3.79 -10.01
CA GLU A 43 4.65 -2.43 -10.45
C GLU A 43 3.25 -2.37 -11.01
N LEU A 44 2.40 -1.58 -10.35
CA LEU A 44 1.02 -1.39 -10.77
C LEU A 44 0.88 0.04 -11.25
N ARG A 45 0.91 0.17 -12.55
CA ARG A 45 0.88 1.49 -13.18
C ARG A 45 -0.37 2.25 -12.77
N GLY A 46 -0.20 3.49 -12.35
CA GLY A 46 -1.31 4.30 -11.90
C GLY A 46 -1.65 4.13 -10.43
N PHE A 47 -1.09 3.12 -9.78
CA PHE A 47 -1.36 2.86 -8.37
C PHE A 47 -0.11 3.02 -7.53
N GLY A 48 0.90 2.26 -7.83
CA GLY A 48 2.15 2.29 -7.09
C GLY A 48 2.94 1.02 -7.31
N SER A 49 3.92 0.80 -6.48
CA SER A 49 4.73 -0.41 -6.59
C SER A 49 4.98 -1.01 -5.21
N PHE A 50 5.03 -2.33 -5.19
CA PHE A 50 5.41 -3.09 -4.00
C PHE A 50 6.80 -3.61 -4.21
N ARG A 51 7.64 -3.47 -3.20
CA ARG A 51 9.02 -3.97 -3.24
C ARG A 51 9.41 -4.46 -1.88
N LEU A 52 10.54 -5.15 -1.85
CA LEU A 52 11.14 -5.53 -0.59
C LEU A 52 12.22 -4.54 -0.24
N ARG A 53 12.26 -4.18 1.01
CA ARG A 53 13.37 -3.40 1.56
C ARG A 53 14.14 -4.34 2.47
N LYS A 54 15.42 -4.44 2.22
CA LYS A 54 16.26 -5.27 3.05
C LYS A 54 16.74 -4.47 4.24
N ARG A 55 16.48 -4.98 5.42
CA ARG A 55 16.99 -4.36 6.63
C ARG A 55 18.37 -4.89 6.90
N GLU A 56 19.29 -3.97 7.15
CA GLU A 56 20.64 -4.35 7.52
C GLU A 56 20.64 -5.11 8.84
N PRO A 57 21.55 -6.08 8.99
CA PRO A 57 21.73 -6.70 10.29
C PRO A 57 22.18 -5.66 11.29
N ARG A 58 21.65 -5.72 12.46
CA ARG A 58 22.05 -4.79 13.50
C ARG A 58 22.12 -5.53 14.83
N LYS A 59 22.80 -4.92 15.78
CA LYS A 59 22.90 -5.48 17.11
C LYS A 59 21.84 -4.88 17.99
N GLY A 60 21.03 -5.74 18.56
CA GLY A 60 20.08 -5.34 19.55
C GLY A 60 20.61 -5.64 20.91
N ARG A 61 19.80 -5.41 21.92
CA ARG A 61 20.16 -5.69 23.27
C ARG A 61 19.08 -6.53 23.93
N ASN A 62 19.49 -7.57 24.62
CA ASN A 62 18.55 -8.39 25.35
C ASN A 62 18.07 -7.61 26.57
N PRO A 63 16.77 -7.33 26.68
CA PRO A 63 16.28 -6.51 27.80
C PRO A 63 16.43 -7.19 29.16
N LYS A 64 16.58 -8.50 29.21
CA LYS A 64 16.73 -9.21 30.46
C LYS A 64 18.16 -9.25 30.96
N THR A 65 19.10 -9.45 30.07
CA THR A 65 20.50 -9.59 30.42
C THR A 65 21.35 -8.40 30.06
N GLY A 66 20.85 -7.56 29.18
CA GLY A 66 21.62 -6.43 28.69
C GLY A 66 22.67 -6.80 27.66
N ASP A 67 22.78 -8.07 27.33
CA ASP A 67 23.75 -8.53 26.37
C ASP A 67 23.38 -8.11 24.93
N LYS A 68 24.41 -7.88 24.15
CA LYS A 68 24.18 -7.58 22.72
C LYS A 68 23.85 -8.85 21.99
N VAL A 69 22.81 -8.77 21.15
CA VAL A 69 22.43 -9.88 20.30
C VAL A 69 22.42 -9.42 18.86
N ASP A 70 22.80 -10.32 17.96
CA ASP A 70 22.77 -10.01 16.56
C ASP A 70 21.37 -10.19 16.02
N VAL A 71 20.88 -9.16 15.33
CA VAL A 71 19.57 -9.23 14.68
C VAL A 71 19.83 -9.53 13.22
N PRO A 72 19.34 -10.66 12.70
CA PRO A 72 19.60 -11.02 11.31
C PRO A 72 18.90 -10.05 10.36
N PRO A 73 19.39 -9.96 9.12
CA PRO A 73 18.73 -9.10 8.14
C PRO A 73 17.34 -9.64 7.83
N LYS A 74 16.41 -8.73 7.63
CA LYS A 74 15.04 -9.09 7.32
C LYS A 74 14.59 -8.39 6.07
N LYS A 75 13.71 -9.03 5.33
CA LYS A 75 13.06 -8.42 4.18
C LYS A 75 11.74 -7.85 4.66
N VAL A 76 11.51 -6.59 4.36
CA VAL A 76 10.30 -5.90 4.78
C VAL A 76 9.56 -5.43 3.54
N PRO A 77 8.26 -5.75 3.42
CA PRO A 77 7.51 -5.25 2.27
C PRO A 77 7.34 -3.74 2.38
N TYR A 78 7.40 -3.11 1.23
CA TYR A 78 7.35 -1.66 1.15
C TYR A 78 6.49 -1.26 -0.03
N PHE A 79 5.55 -0.36 0.21
CA PHE A 79 4.70 0.15 -0.85
C PHE A 79 5.08 1.59 -1.16
N LYS A 80 5.38 1.86 -2.42
CA LYS A 80 5.65 3.22 -2.88
C LYS A 80 4.47 3.66 -3.74
N PRO A 81 3.69 4.65 -3.28
CA PRO A 81 2.55 5.10 -4.09
C PRO A 81 3.02 5.81 -5.35
N GLY A 82 2.25 5.64 -6.41
CA GLY A 82 2.54 6.32 -7.64
C GLY A 82 2.06 7.76 -7.62
N LYS A 83 2.52 8.52 -8.58
CA LYS A 83 2.14 9.92 -8.67
C LYS A 83 0.63 10.10 -8.81
N GLU A 84 0.02 9.29 -9.67
CA GLU A 84 -1.43 9.39 -9.89
C GLU A 84 -2.21 9.09 -8.63
N LEU A 85 -1.78 8.10 -7.87
CA LEU A 85 -2.46 7.75 -6.63
C LEU A 85 -2.36 8.89 -5.63
N LYS A 86 -1.17 9.50 -5.52
CA LYS A 86 -1.00 10.62 -4.61
C LYS A 86 -1.91 11.78 -4.97
N GLU A 87 -2.03 12.06 -6.25
CA GLU A 87 -2.91 13.13 -6.70
C GLU A 87 -4.36 12.85 -6.41
N LEU A 88 -4.79 11.61 -6.61
CA LEU A 88 -6.16 11.22 -6.33
C LEU A 88 -6.50 11.32 -4.85
N ILE A 89 -5.57 10.92 -4.00
CA ILE A 89 -5.80 10.97 -2.56
C ILE A 89 -5.88 12.40 -2.06
N ASN A 90 -5.10 13.29 -2.65
CA ASN A 90 -5.05 14.67 -2.21
C ASN A 90 -6.11 15.55 -2.86
N ARG A 91 -6.89 14.97 -3.73
CA ARG A 91 -8.01 15.68 -4.33
C ARG A 91 -9.18 15.65 -3.34
N GLU A 92 -9.86 16.76 -3.20
CA GLU A 92 -11.02 16.78 -2.33
C GLU A 92 -12.13 15.91 -2.88
N PRO A 93 -12.71 15.06 -2.03
CA PRO A 93 -13.71 14.12 -2.51
C PRO A 93 -14.92 14.77 -3.11
N SER A 94 -15.31 15.88 -2.58
CA SER A 94 -16.48 16.52 -3.11
C SER A 94 -16.15 17.52 -4.13
N SER A 95 -14.99 17.57 -4.57
CA SER A 95 -14.56 18.63 -5.32
C SER A 95 -15.14 18.68 -6.53
N THR A 96 -15.79 19.40 -6.56
CA THR A 96 -15.85 20.07 -7.57
C THR A 96 -14.68 20.80 -7.61
N PRO A 97 -14.24 20.73 -8.44
CA PRO A 97 -13.03 21.33 -8.60
C PRO A 97 -13.13 22.75 -8.40
N THR A 98 -13.40 23.13 -7.89
CA THR A 98 -13.09 24.16 -7.74
C THR A 98 -12.27 24.53 -7.20
N ALA A 99 -12.06 24.56 -7.35
CA ALA A 99 -11.32 25.00 -7.02
C ALA A 99 -10.68 25.56 -6.77
N PRO A 100 -10.61 25.87 -6.80
CA PRO A 100 -9.86 26.42 -6.60
C PRO A 100 -9.13 26.77 -6.20
N ALA A 101 -9.21 26.79 -6.24
CA ALA A 101 -8.50 27.09 -5.98
C ALA A 101 -7.88 27.32 -5.57
N GLY A 102 -7.97 27.31 -5.50
CA GLY A 102 -7.25 27.39 -5.17
C GLY A 102 -7.02 27.42 -4.59
N ASP A 103 -7.06 27.36 -4.36
CA ASP A 103 -6.68 27.36 -3.88
C ASP A 103 -6.24 27.32 -3.40
N THR A 104 -6.17 27.33 -3.26
CA THR A 104 -5.64 27.32 -2.87
C THR A 104 -5.23 27.27 -2.36
N SER A 105 -5.25 27.30 -2.25
CA SER A 105 -4.75 27.25 -1.94
C SER A 105 -4.22 26.96 -1.57
N ALA A 106 -4.19 26.77 -1.45
CA ALA A 106 -3.56 26.42 -1.28
C ALA A 106 -3.00 26.12 -1.15
N PRO A 107 -2.87 26.10 -1.09
CA PRO A 107 -2.19 25.74 -0.93
C PRO A 107 -1.61 25.32 -0.79
N PRO A 108 -1.42 25.29 -0.71
CA PRO A 108 -0.83 24.84 -0.62
C PRO A 108 -0.61 24.27 -0.35
N ASP A 109 -0.78 23.90 -0.21
CA ASP A 109 -0.63 23.51 -0.10
C ASP A 109 -0.32 22.87 0.01
N SER A 110 -0.39 22.66 -0.05
CA SER A 110 -0.03 22.15 -0.17
C SER A 110 0.57 21.50 -0.07
N LEU A 111 0.84 21.03 -0.05
CA LEU A 111 1.48 20.38 -0.05
C LEU A 111 2.04 19.64 0.13
N PRO A 112 2.31 19.35 0.04
CA PRO A 112 2.90 18.44 -0.06
C PRO A 112 3.30 17.57 0.21
N ILE A 113 3.37 16.93 0.25
CA ILE A 113 3.67 16.08 0.49
C ILE A 113 4.17 15.61 0.66
#